data_19a98d621175f03f947236110612ef5a
#
_entry.id   19a98d621175f03f947236110612ef5a
#
_cell.length_a   1.000
_cell.length_b   1.000
_cell.length_c   1.000
_cell.angle_alpha   90.00
_cell.angle_beta   90.00
_cell.angle_gamma   90.00
#
_symmetry.space_group_name_H-M   'P 1'
#
loop_
_entity.id
_entity.type
_entity.pdbx_description
1 polymer ?
#
loop_
_entity_poly.entity_id
_entity_poly.type
_entity_poly.pdbx_seq_one_letter_code
_entity_poly.pdbx_strand_id
1 'polypeptide(L)'
;MAVQVQCNSSSDPFCYEEGSGPFALIIIPSLLALSTLIVVSQIIWSFVSKRLSSQTSSDPTNENGEPVTLNTESGTPWPVQDSLGPWEIPAQCVLEGVEVFQMGRYGPICKGQLKQENQSTAVVIKTLKDRTNQHDAKEFVDMVLFHAAISKHENIVKMLYCQTQRTPMYLILEASIPGNLLHFLWSLREGRPDNLQAFSERSVYTVAKQVAAGLDYLHSYHRILHGDVAARNMLIGSGFSVKVSGLNLAFKSRQTKTADKELQANVPVKWQSPERIMRLPVTDRSDVWSFGILLYELTTLGSPPYPDLEPSEVLPHNLAHYRIKRPDNCGAPLYDLIKYCCMWNFKDRPVYSGIMRLLDSYIHLTDTKALCSEQPIDICEYKRKAGLS
;
A
#
# COMPACT_ATOMS: atom_id res chain seq x y z
N MET A 1 35.51 -51.01 -1.56
CA MET A 1 35.91 -51.49 -2.92
C MET A 1 36.10 -50.24 -3.76
N ALA A 2 37.33 -49.86 -4.04
CA ALA A 2 37.68 -48.76 -4.92
C ALA A 2 37.70 -49.33 -6.37
N VAL A 3 36.87 -48.81 -7.21
CA VAL A 3 36.91 -49.13 -8.66
C VAL A 3 37.94 -48.20 -9.28
N GLN A 4 39.11 -48.78 -9.64
CA GLN A 4 40.08 -48.11 -10.47
C GLN A 4 39.57 -48.14 -11.92
N VAL A 5 39.26 -46.96 -12.46
CA VAL A 5 39.00 -46.77 -13.88
C VAL A 5 40.35 -46.45 -14.54
N GLN A 6 40.87 -47.41 -15.30
CA GLN A 6 42.06 -47.20 -16.15
C GLN A 6 41.60 -46.50 -17.46
N CYS A 7 42.14 -45.29 -17.67
CA CYS A 7 41.91 -44.54 -18.91
C CYS A 7 42.83 -45.10 -20.00
N ASN A 8 42.28 -45.51 -21.15
CA ASN A 8 42.99 -46.19 -22.21
C ASN A 8 43.17 -45.36 -23.51
N SER A 9 42.93 -44.04 -23.49
CA SER A 9 43.29 -43.15 -24.60
C SER A 9 43.30 -41.69 -24.19
N SER A 10 44.20 -40.89 -24.81
CA SER A 10 44.45 -39.45 -24.58
C SER A 10 43.42 -38.50 -25.17
N SER A 11 42.20 -38.94 -25.47
CA SER A 11 41.13 -38.13 -26.08
C SER A 11 39.79 -38.17 -25.33
N ASP A 12 39.80 -38.59 -24.07
CA ASP A 12 38.60 -38.64 -23.25
C ASP A 12 38.47 -37.38 -22.42
N PRO A 13 37.40 -36.55 -22.57
CA PRO A 13 37.27 -35.24 -21.88
C PRO A 13 37.04 -35.34 -20.37
N PHE A 14 37.03 -36.54 -19.77
CA PHE A 14 36.85 -36.79 -18.37
C PHE A 14 38.15 -37.21 -17.62
N CYS A 15 39.31 -37.24 -18.28
CA CYS A 15 40.58 -37.50 -17.63
C CYS A 15 41.25 -36.17 -17.25
N TYR A 16 41.20 -35.80 -15.98
CA TYR A 16 42.01 -34.73 -15.40
C TYR A 16 43.37 -35.28 -14.95
N GLU A 17 44.48 -34.61 -15.32
CA GLU A 17 45.81 -34.89 -14.86
C GLU A 17 45.91 -34.77 -13.32
N GLU A 18 46.55 -35.75 -12.70
CA GLU A 18 46.93 -35.76 -11.30
C GLU A 18 47.83 -34.56 -10.96
N GLY A 19 47.30 -33.56 -10.33
CA GLY A 19 48.06 -32.44 -9.80
C GLY A 19 47.34 -31.72 -8.68
N SER A 20 47.21 -32.36 -7.56
CA SER A 20 46.94 -31.84 -6.22
C SER A 20 45.97 -32.76 -5.47
N GLY A 21 46.55 -33.73 -4.91
CA GLY A 21 46.12 -34.85 -4.19
C GLY A 21 45.17 -34.65 -2.99
N PRO A 22 45.21 -35.56 -2.05
CA PRO A 22 44.17 -35.86 -1.04
C PRO A 22 43.74 -34.69 -0.13
N PHE A 23 44.43 -33.55 -0.18
CA PHE A 23 44.15 -32.37 0.64
C PHE A 23 42.81 -31.69 0.31
N ALA A 24 42.38 -31.66 -0.96
CA ALA A 24 41.09 -31.05 -1.33
C ALA A 24 39.88 -31.85 -0.82
N LEU A 25 40.01 -33.16 -0.73
CA LEU A 25 38.97 -34.06 -0.22
C LEU A 25 38.73 -33.94 1.30
N ILE A 26 39.74 -33.44 2.02
CA ILE A 26 39.64 -33.25 3.48
C ILE A 26 39.41 -31.78 3.83
N ILE A 27 40.02 -30.84 3.12
CA ILE A 27 39.94 -29.41 3.43
C ILE A 27 38.54 -28.86 3.14
N ILE A 28 37.91 -29.22 2.01
CA ILE A 28 36.59 -28.69 1.65
C ILE A 28 35.51 -29.15 2.65
N PRO A 29 35.36 -30.42 3.01
CA PRO A 29 34.43 -30.84 4.05
C PRO A 29 34.70 -30.23 5.41
N SER A 30 36.00 -30.05 5.78
CA SER A 30 36.41 -29.45 7.06
C SER A 30 36.02 -27.97 7.16
N LEU A 31 36.19 -27.19 6.07
CA LEU A 31 35.78 -25.79 5.99
C LEU A 31 34.26 -25.65 6.00
N LEU A 32 33.52 -26.55 5.32
CA LEU A 32 32.05 -26.59 5.38
C LEU A 32 31.54 -26.92 6.78
N ALA A 33 32.18 -27.89 7.47
CA ALA A 33 31.83 -28.23 8.85
C ALA A 33 32.13 -27.06 9.82
N LEU A 34 33.21 -26.36 9.63
CA LEU A 34 33.58 -25.20 10.45
C LEU A 34 32.61 -24.04 10.22
N SER A 35 32.23 -23.76 8.97
CA SER A 35 31.25 -22.70 8.65
C SER A 35 29.86 -23.00 9.21
N THR A 36 29.44 -24.27 9.17
CA THR A 36 28.14 -24.67 9.77
C THR A 36 28.16 -24.54 11.30
N LEU A 37 29.26 -24.88 11.95
CA LEU A 37 29.42 -24.68 13.42
C LEU A 37 29.37 -23.20 13.80
N ILE A 38 29.98 -22.33 13.01
CA ILE A 38 29.94 -20.87 13.26
C ILE A 38 28.50 -20.35 13.14
N VAL A 39 27.79 -20.72 12.08
CA VAL A 39 26.38 -20.31 11.87
C VAL A 39 25.47 -20.82 13.01
N VAL A 40 25.64 -22.09 13.40
CA VAL A 40 24.85 -22.67 14.50
C VAL A 40 25.17 -21.97 15.83
N SER A 41 26.41 -21.66 16.09
CA SER A 41 26.81 -20.92 17.31
C SER A 41 26.25 -19.50 17.36
N GLN A 42 26.21 -18.81 16.23
CA GLN A 42 25.58 -17.48 16.11
C GLN A 42 24.07 -17.53 16.33
N ILE A 43 23.40 -18.56 15.82
CA ILE A 43 21.97 -18.77 16.05
C ILE A 43 21.71 -19.04 17.54
N ILE A 44 22.46 -19.94 18.16
CA ILE A 44 22.33 -20.24 19.59
C ILE A 44 22.61 -19.00 20.44
N TRP A 45 23.69 -18.25 20.13
CA TRP A 45 24.00 -16.99 20.81
C TRP A 45 22.84 -15.97 20.71
N SER A 46 22.25 -15.83 19.53
CA SER A 46 21.09 -14.97 19.31
C SER A 46 19.86 -15.40 20.14
N PHE A 47 19.62 -16.71 20.27
CA PHE A 47 18.54 -17.24 21.11
C PHE A 47 18.82 -17.06 22.60
N VAL A 48 20.04 -17.27 23.05
CA VAL A 48 20.44 -17.12 24.46
C VAL A 48 20.41 -15.65 24.86
N SER A 49 20.94 -14.74 24.03
CA SER A 49 20.91 -13.31 24.32
C SER A 49 19.47 -12.75 24.36
N LYS A 50 18.56 -13.26 23.52
CA LYS A 50 17.13 -12.93 23.60
C LYS A 50 16.45 -13.46 24.87
N ARG A 51 16.85 -14.63 25.38
CA ARG A 51 16.34 -15.16 26.64
C ARG A 51 16.89 -14.41 27.86
N LEU A 52 18.14 -14.00 27.83
CA LEU A 52 18.74 -13.21 28.91
C LEU A 52 18.18 -11.80 29.02
N SER A 53 17.83 -11.17 27.89
CA SER A 53 17.19 -9.86 27.90
C SER A 53 15.71 -9.89 28.35
N SER A 54 15.08 -11.06 28.39
CA SER A 54 13.72 -11.23 28.92
C SER A 54 13.64 -11.60 30.41
N GLN A 55 14.79 -11.81 31.09
CA GLN A 55 14.84 -12.16 32.51
C GLN A 55 15.34 -11.02 33.43
N THR A 56 15.62 -9.85 32.90
CA THR A 56 16.02 -8.67 33.70
C THR A 56 14.91 -7.63 33.84
N SER A 57 13.67 -8.06 33.99
CA SER A 57 12.58 -7.23 34.53
C SER A 57 11.89 -7.96 35.67
N SER A 58 12.61 -8.18 36.76
CA SER A 58 12.02 -8.46 38.07
C SER A 58 11.92 -7.16 38.84
N ASP A 59 10.69 -6.78 39.16
CA ASP A 59 10.32 -5.67 40.04
C ASP A 59 11.11 -5.70 41.36
N PRO A 60 11.56 -4.54 41.86
CA PRO A 60 11.90 -4.40 43.26
C PRO A 60 10.60 -4.17 44.06
N THR A 61 10.15 -5.20 44.75
CA THR A 61 9.18 -5.05 45.84
C THR A 61 9.82 -4.23 46.93
N ASN A 62 9.20 -3.10 47.24
CA ASN A 62 9.58 -2.33 48.46
C ASN A 62 8.73 -2.87 49.61
N GLU A 63 9.40 -3.41 50.61
CA GLU A 63 8.80 -3.76 51.92
C GLU A 63 8.46 -2.49 52.67
N ASN A 64 7.17 -2.08 52.59
CA ASN A 64 6.49 -1.41 53.71
C ASN A 64 5.03 -1.25 53.27
N GLY A 65 4.14 -1.99 53.95
CA GLY A 65 2.70 -1.97 53.70
C GLY A 65 2.05 -0.70 54.22
N GLU A 66 1.80 0.25 53.32
CA GLU A 66 0.78 1.28 53.51
C GLU A 66 -0.02 1.47 52.21
N PRO A 67 -1.36 1.68 52.28
CA PRO A 67 -2.19 1.82 51.11
C PRO A 67 -1.91 3.16 50.42
N VAL A 68 -1.35 3.12 49.21
CA VAL A 68 -1.20 4.32 48.38
C VAL A 68 -2.58 4.74 47.89
N THR A 69 -3.06 5.83 48.43
CA THR A 69 -4.22 6.59 47.93
C THR A 69 -3.94 6.99 46.47
N LEU A 70 -4.85 6.59 45.59
CA LEU A 70 -4.90 7.04 44.19
C LEU A 70 -5.10 8.56 44.18
N ASN A 71 -4.01 9.30 44.07
CA ASN A 71 -4.07 10.66 43.61
C ASN A 71 -4.39 10.67 42.13
N THR A 72 -5.55 11.19 41.80
CA THR A 72 -5.95 11.62 40.46
C THR A 72 -5.00 12.73 40.02
N GLU A 73 -3.84 12.38 39.50
CA GLU A 73 -3.00 13.33 38.77
C GLU A 73 -3.54 13.50 37.37
N SER A 74 -3.92 14.74 37.10
CA SER A 74 -4.20 15.32 35.79
C SER A 74 -3.22 14.77 34.73
N GLY A 75 -3.80 14.20 33.65
CA GLY A 75 -3.06 13.55 32.59
C GLY A 75 -1.89 14.38 32.06
N THR A 76 -0.69 13.84 32.19
CA THR A 76 0.49 14.38 31.53
C THR A 76 0.27 14.36 30.02
N PRO A 77 0.52 15.48 29.31
CA PRO A 77 0.44 15.51 27.85
C PRO A 77 1.43 14.49 27.27
N TRP A 78 0.98 13.71 26.30
CA TRP A 78 1.83 12.76 25.61
C TRP A 78 3.05 13.48 24.99
N PRO A 79 4.29 12.96 25.12
CA PRO A 79 5.49 13.61 24.55
C PRO A 79 5.48 13.72 23.03
N VAL A 80 4.49 13.14 22.37
CA VAL A 80 4.29 13.14 20.91
C VAL A 80 3.46 14.34 20.43
N GLN A 81 2.75 15.02 21.34
CA GLN A 81 1.83 16.13 21.01
C GLN A 81 2.58 17.38 20.53
N ASP A 82 3.82 17.58 20.97
CA ASP A 82 4.64 18.73 20.52
C ASP A 82 4.97 18.69 19.03
N SER A 83 5.01 17.50 18.40
CA SER A 83 5.30 17.37 16.96
C SER A 83 4.12 17.76 16.05
N LEU A 84 2.90 17.83 16.57
CA LEU A 84 1.68 18.23 15.85
C LEU A 84 1.38 19.72 15.98
N GLY A 85 2.08 20.47 16.84
CA GLY A 85 1.87 21.90 17.04
C GLY A 85 1.73 22.71 15.73
N PRO A 86 2.63 22.53 14.75
CA PRO A 86 2.54 23.22 13.46
C PRO A 86 1.31 22.85 12.61
N TRP A 87 0.66 21.73 12.93
CA TRP A 87 -0.49 21.21 12.20
C TRP A 87 -1.82 21.46 12.93
N GLU A 88 -1.79 21.93 14.19
CA GLU A 88 -3.02 22.28 14.91
C GLU A 88 -3.72 23.43 14.18
N ILE A 89 -5.05 23.32 14.07
CA ILE A 89 -5.86 24.29 13.34
C ILE A 89 -5.75 25.69 13.99
N PRO A 90 -5.34 26.72 13.22
CA PRO A 90 -5.26 28.07 13.75
C PRO A 90 -6.64 28.61 14.14
N ALA A 91 -6.68 29.48 15.17
CA ALA A 91 -7.93 30.04 15.69
C ALA A 91 -8.72 30.89 14.65
N GLN A 92 -8.03 31.45 13.65
CA GLN A 92 -8.63 32.21 12.55
C GLN A 92 -9.28 31.31 11.47
N CYS A 93 -9.08 30.01 11.51
CA CYS A 93 -9.70 29.05 10.57
C CYS A 93 -11.07 28.61 11.10
N VAL A 94 -12.06 28.60 10.22
CA VAL A 94 -13.43 28.19 10.54
C VAL A 94 -13.84 27.05 9.60
N LEU A 95 -14.44 26.00 10.19
CA LEU A 95 -15.07 24.93 9.42
C LEU A 95 -16.57 25.22 9.24
N GLU A 96 -17.02 25.27 8.01
CA GLU A 96 -18.42 25.55 7.66
C GLU A 96 -19.02 24.43 6.78
N GLY A 97 -20.36 24.31 6.80
CA GLY A 97 -21.06 23.35 5.95
C GLY A 97 -20.61 21.90 6.20
N VAL A 98 -20.32 21.54 7.45
CA VAL A 98 -19.85 20.22 7.81
C VAL A 98 -20.99 19.21 7.76
N GLU A 99 -20.93 18.26 6.83
CA GLU A 99 -21.94 17.22 6.62
C GLU A 99 -21.29 15.83 6.66
N VAL A 100 -21.92 14.91 7.41
CA VAL A 100 -21.48 13.51 7.45
C VAL A 100 -21.85 12.83 6.15
N PHE A 101 -20.87 12.22 5.46
CA PHE A 101 -21.15 11.48 4.25
C PHE A 101 -20.89 9.97 4.37
N GLN A 102 -20.11 9.56 5.36
CA GLN A 102 -19.94 8.13 5.67
C GLN A 102 -19.42 7.94 7.11
N MET A 103 -19.55 6.71 7.62
CA MET A 103 -18.92 6.30 8.87
C MET A 103 -17.57 5.67 8.60
N GLY A 104 -16.53 6.12 9.30
CA GLY A 104 -15.19 5.54 9.29
C GLY A 104 -14.91 4.70 10.53
N ARG A 105 -13.70 4.11 10.60
CA ARG A 105 -13.28 3.28 11.75
C ARG A 105 -13.34 4.01 13.09
N TYR A 106 -12.88 5.26 13.13
CA TYR A 106 -12.79 6.02 14.38
C TYR A 106 -14.03 6.85 14.68
N GLY A 107 -14.85 7.13 13.69
CA GLY A 107 -16.04 7.95 13.79
C GLY A 107 -16.49 8.48 12.44
N PRO A 108 -17.34 9.52 12.42
CA PRO A 108 -17.86 10.08 11.19
C PRO A 108 -16.76 10.70 10.32
N ILE A 109 -16.94 10.57 9.01
CA ILE A 109 -16.15 11.26 7.99
C ILE A 109 -17.09 12.27 7.34
N CYS A 110 -16.69 13.54 7.42
CA CYS A 110 -17.50 14.67 6.97
C CYS A 110 -16.85 15.36 5.76
N LYS A 111 -17.66 16.03 4.97
CA LYS A 111 -17.24 17.04 4.00
C LYS A 111 -17.55 18.42 4.59
N GLY A 112 -16.76 19.42 4.23
CA GLY A 112 -16.97 20.79 4.68
C GLY A 112 -16.12 21.77 3.90
N GLN A 113 -16.17 23.02 4.32
CA GLN A 113 -15.35 24.10 3.82
C GLN A 113 -14.47 24.65 4.95
N LEU A 114 -13.18 24.72 4.70
CA LEU A 114 -12.23 25.41 5.56
C LEU A 114 -12.09 26.85 5.09
N LYS A 115 -12.57 27.80 5.89
CA LYS A 115 -12.37 29.22 5.64
C LYS A 115 -11.16 29.73 6.40
N GLN A 116 -10.29 30.40 5.66
CA GLN A 116 -9.14 31.11 6.20
C GLN A 116 -9.06 32.46 5.50
N GLU A 117 -9.28 33.54 6.26
CA GLU A 117 -9.37 34.91 5.71
C GLU A 117 -10.41 35.00 4.59
N ASN A 118 -9.97 35.22 3.33
CA ASN A 118 -10.83 35.33 2.15
C ASN A 118 -10.84 34.08 1.27
N GLN A 119 -10.20 33.00 1.71
CA GLN A 119 -10.14 31.74 0.97
C GLN A 119 -11.05 30.69 1.60
N SER A 120 -11.79 29.97 0.75
CA SER A 120 -12.59 28.82 1.14
C SER A 120 -12.08 27.57 0.40
N THR A 121 -11.69 26.56 1.15
CA THR A 121 -11.11 25.32 0.61
C THR A 121 -11.98 24.14 1.01
N ALA A 122 -12.41 23.34 0.02
CA ALA A 122 -13.14 22.10 0.29
C ALA A 122 -12.24 21.10 1.04
N VAL A 123 -12.79 20.48 2.09
CA VAL A 123 -12.05 19.57 2.95
C VAL A 123 -12.82 18.31 3.28
N VAL A 124 -12.08 17.26 3.62
CA VAL A 124 -12.59 16.03 4.25
C VAL A 124 -12.09 16.00 5.69
N ILE A 125 -13.02 15.80 6.62
CA ILE A 125 -12.76 15.82 8.06
C ILE A 125 -13.02 14.42 8.59
N LYS A 126 -11.98 13.79 9.13
CA LYS A 126 -12.10 12.51 9.85
C LYS A 126 -12.18 12.83 11.34
N THR A 127 -13.25 12.45 11.99
CA THR A 127 -13.52 12.80 13.39
C THR A 127 -13.43 11.56 14.27
N LEU A 128 -12.87 11.72 15.46
CA LEU A 128 -12.93 10.72 16.51
C LEU A 128 -14.29 10.83 17.23
N LYS A 129 -14.99 9.71 17.42
CA LYS A 129 -16.27 9.68 18.15
C LYS A 129 -16.10 10.08 19.63
N ASP A 130 -17.09 10.75 20.23
CA ASP A 130 -16.99 11.37 21.57
C ASP A 130 -16.73 10.38 22.71
N ARG A 131 -17.32 9.19 22.67
CA ARG A 131 -17.12 8.17 23.71
C ARG A 131 -16.16 7.10 23.23
N THR A 132 -14.89 7.46 23.19
CA THR A 132 -13.82 6.58 22.70
C THR A 132 -12.95 6.15 23.88
N ASN A 133 -12.47 4.90 23.84
CA ASN A 133 -11.48 4.41 24.80
C ASN A 133 -10.11 5.06 24.53
N GLN A 134 -9.24 5.02 25.53
CA GLN A 134 -7.89 5.62 25.45
C GLN A 134 -7.03 5.01 24.33
N HIS A 135 -7.23 3.72 24.02
CA HIS A 135 -6.51 3.04 22.95
C HIS A 135 -6.87 3.61 21.57
N ASP A 136 -8.17 3.76 21.26
CA ASP A 136 -8.63 4.30 19.98
C ASP A 136 -8.25 5.78 19.84
N ALA A 137 -8.25 6.54 20.93
CA ALA A 137 -7.80 7.93 20.92
C ALA A 137 -6.30 8.03 20.59
N LYS A 138 -5.48 7.17 21.19
CA LYS A 138 -4.05 7.08 20.87
C LYS A 138 -3.83 6.67 19.41
N GLU A 139 -4.52 5.61 18.94
CA GLU A 139 -4.41 5.15 17.54
C GLU A 139 -4.83 6.24 16.55
N PHE A 140 -5.83 7.07 16.91
CA PHE A 140 -6.23 8.22 16.11
C PHE A 140 -5.12 9.28 16.01
N VAL A 141 -4.47 9.63 17.12
CA VAL A 141 -3.34 10.57 17.13
C VAL A 141 -2.17 10.01 16.32
N ASP A 142 -1.87 8.72 16.45
CA ASP A 142 -0.83 8.04 15.65
C ASP A 142 -1.15 8.11 14.15
N MET A 143 -2.44 7.99 13.77
CA MET A 143 -2.90 8.18 12.38
C MET A 143 -2.70 9.62 11.90
N VAL A 144 -2.96 10.62 12.75
CA VAL A 144 -2.70 12.03 12.42
C VAL A 144 -1.22 12.27 12.19
N LEU A 145 -0.35 11.75 13.06
CA LEU A 145 1.11 11.82 12.91
C LEU A 145 1.60 11.13 11.62
N PHE A 146 1.01 9.99 11.29
CA PHE A 146 1.28 9.31 10.04
C PHE A 146 0.96 10.19 8.83
N HIS A 147 -0.23 10.80 8.80
CA HIS A 147 -0.61 11.72 7.72
C HIS A 147 0.33 12.95 7.66
N ALA A 148 0.69 13.55 8.79
CA ALA A 148 1.64 14.66 8.84
C ALA A 148 3.00 14.29 8.22
N ALA A 149 3.49 13.07 8.46
CA ALA A 149 4.77 12.60 7.96
C ALA A 149 4.78 12.39 6.44
N ILE A 150 3.68 11.88 5.85
CA ILE A 150 3.64 11.51 4.43
C ILE A 150 3.08 12.59 3.50
N SER A 151 2.48 13.67 4.02
CA SER A 151 1.75 14.69 3.25
C SER A 151 2.64 15.63 2.42
N LYS A 152 3.89 15.29 2.19
CA LYS A 152 4.87 16.18 1.50
C LYS A 152 4.95 15.98 -0.01
N HIS A 153 4.26 14.99 -0.56
CA HIS A 153 4.30 14.67 -1.99
C HIS A 153 3.01 15.10 -2.68
N GLU A 154 3.12 15.68 -3.87
CA GLU A 154 1.99 16.22 -4.64
C GLU A 154 0.92 15.16 -4.98
N ASN A 155 1.33 13.90 -5.15
CA ASN A 155 0.42 12.79 -5.47
C ASN A 155 0.02 11.96 -4.24
N ILE A 156 0.18 12.48 -3.03
CA ILE A 156 -0.38 11.92 -1.79
C ILE A 156 -1.44 12.89 -1.26
N VAL A 157 -2.54 12.35 -0.72
CA VAL A 157 -3.58 13.16 -0.08
C VAL A 157 -2.95 14.03 1.02
N LYS A 158 -3.14 15.36 0.91
CA LYS A 158 -2.49 16.32 1.80
C LYS A 158 -3.28 16.47 3.09
N MET A 159 -2.60 16.40 4.21
CA MET A 159 -3.09 16.88 5.49
C MET A 159 -2.99 18.41 5.51
N LEU A 160 -4.05 19.08 5.89
CA LEU A 160 -4.09 20.53 6.05
C LEU A 160 -3.88 20.92 7.50
N TYR A 161 -4.73 20.40 8.37
CA TYR A 161 -4.70 20.67 9.80
C TYR A 161 -5.22 19.47 10.61
N CYS A 162 -5.06 19.54 11.94
CA CYS A 162 -5.70 18.66 12.89
C CYS A 162 -6.19 19.45 14.12
N GLN A 163 -7.00 18.80 14.94
CA GLN A 163 -7.30 19.20 16.30
C GLN A 163 -7.10 17.97 17.18
N THR A 164 -6.04 17.96 17.99
CA THR A 164 -5.69 16.84 18.86
C THR A 164 -5.57 17.25 20.33
N GLN A 165 -5.47 18.55 20.61
CA GLN A 165 -5.30 19.09 21.97
C GLN A 165 -6.62 19.24 22.72
N ARG A 166 -7.75 19.19 22.05
CA ARG A 166 -9.10 19.32 22.61
C ARG A 166 -10.11 18.46 21.86
N THR A 167 -11.21 18.15 22.50
CA THR A 167 -12.34 17.46 21.87
C THR A 167 -13.30 18.44 21.16
N PRO A 168 -13.95 18.04 20.05
CA PRO A 168 -13.75 16.78 19.34
C PRO A 168 -12.38 16.74 18.63
N MET A 169 -11.72 15.57 18.66
CA MET A 169 -10.49 15.39 17.89
C MET A 169 -10.83 15.10 16.43
N TYR A 170 -10.09 15.74 15.52
CA TYR A 170 -10.27 15.53 14.06
C TYR A 170 -9.01 15.78 13.25
N LEU A 171 -9.00 15.19 12.07
CA LEU A 171 -7.99 15.34 11.02
C LEU A 171 -8.64 15.97 9.79
N ILE A 172 -8.06 17.06 9.28
CA ILE A 172 -8.52 17.78 8.09
C ILE A 172 -7.59 17.45 6.91
N LEU A 173 -8.17 16.84 5.89
CA LEU A 173 -7.49 16.52 4.63
C LEU A 173 -8.04 17.39 3.52
N GLU A 174 -7.21 17.66 2.51
CA GLU A 174 -7.70 18.30 1.29
C GLU A 174 -8.80 17.45 0.62
N ALA A 175 -9.77 18.10 0.00
CA ALA A 175 -10.75 17.46 -0.85
C ALA A 175 -10.39 17.68 -2.31
N SER A 176 -10.50 16.65 -3.12
CA SER A 176 -10.41 16.74 -4.58
C SER A 176 -11.82 16.79 -5.18
N ILE A 177 -12.01 17.54 -6.26
CA ILE A 177 -13.26 17.60 -7.01
C ILE A 177 -12.92 17.24 -8.46
N PRO A 178 -13.55 16.19 -9.02
CA PRO A 178 -14.76 15.46 -8.60
C PRO A 178 -14.56 14.46 -7.43
N GLY A 179 -13.35 14.07 -7.05
CA GLY A 179 -13.12 13.30 -5.85
C GLY A 179 -12.72 11.84 -6.13
N ASN A 180 -13.55 10.88 -5.75
CA ASN A 180 -13.20 9.47 -5.87
C ASN A 180 -13.03 9.06 -7.35
N LEU A 181 -11.87 8.49 -7.71
CA LEU A 181 -11.53 8.13 -9.08
C LEU A 181 -12.48 7.06 -9.65
N LEU A 182 -12.88 6.07 -8.88
CA LEU A 182 -13.79 5.03 -9.36
C LEU A 182 -15.16 5.61 -9.71
N HIS A 183 -15.71 6.50 -8.88
CA HIS A 183 -16.97 7.18 -9.16
C HIS A 183 -16.84 8.11 -10.37
N PHE A 184 -15.70 8.79 -10.53
CA PHE A 184 -15.42 9.57 -11.74
C PHE A 184 -15.43 8.68 -13.00
N LEU A 185 -14.76 7.54 -12.98
CA LEU A 185 -14.76 6.60 -14.11
C LEU A 185 -16.18 6.11 -14.46
N TRP A 186 -17.02 5.87 -13.46
CA TRP A 186 -18.41 5.48 -13.69
C TRP A 186 -19.23 6.60 -14.29
N SER A 187 -19.04 7.86 -13.86
CA SER A 187 -19.76 9.00 -14.42
C SER A 187 -19.46 9.21 -15.91
N LEU A 188 -18.28 8.79 -16.39
CA LEU A 188 -17.95 8.84 -17.82
C LEU A 188 -18.75 7.87 -18.67
N ARG A 189 -19.25 6.75 -18.10
CA ARG A 189 -20.08 5.77 -18.79
C ARG A 189 -21.52 6.27 -19.00
N GLU A 190 -21.99 7.16 -18.13
CA GLU A 190 -23.35 7.70 -18.18
C GLU A 190 -23.51 8.81 -19.23
N GLY A 191 -22.44 9.13 -19.98
CA GLY A 191 -22.48 10.10 -21.06
C GLY A 191 -22.81 11.51 -20.61
N ARG A 192 -22.53 11.91 -19.36
CA ARG A 192 -22.76 13.26 -18.85
C ARG A 192 -21.76 14.24 -19.47
N PRO A 193 -22.20 15.10 -20.39
CA PRO A 193 -21.32 16.04 -21.07
C PRO A 193 -21.32 17.38 -20.35
N ASP A 194 -20.84 17.45 -19.13
CA ASP A 194 -20.59 18.73 -18.49
C ASP A 194 -19.12 19.09 -18.67
N ASN A 195 -18.79 19.82 -19.75
CA ASN A 195 -17.54 20.62 -19.96
C ASN A 195 -16.22 20.04 -19.45
N LEU A 196 -16.13 18.74 -19.18
CA LEU A 196 -14.94 18.07 -18.74
C LEU A 196 -14.09 17.69 -19.95
N GLN A 197 -12.82 17.99 -19.88
CA GLN A 197 -11.81 17.49 -20.81
C GLN A 197 -12.01 15.99 -21.04
N ALA A 198 -12.07 15.55 -22.30
CA ALA A 198 -12.28 14.15 -22.66
C ALA A 198 -11.27 13.23 -21.98
N PHE A 199 -11.75 12.24 -21.25
CA PHE A 199 -10.90 11.22 -20.65
C PHE A 199 -10.48 10.22 -21.74
N SER A 200 -9.24 10.26 -22.13
CA SER A 200 -8.64 9.49 -23.23
C SER A 200 -7.57 8.55 -22.73
N GLU A 201 -7.01 7.73 -23.62
CA GLU A 201 -5.86 6.91 -23.29
C GLU A 201 -4.70 7.78 -22.77
N ARG A 202 -4.47 8.96 -23.33
CA ARG A 202 -3.49 9.92 -22.81
C ARG A 202 -3.77 10.31 -21.35
N SER A 203 -5.07 10.51 -21.00
CA SER A 203 -5.46 10.78 -19.61
C SER A 203 -5.15 9.60 -18.69
N VAL A 204 -5.33 8.37 -19.15
CA VAL A 204 -4.94 7.16 -18.41
C VAL A 204 -3.45 7.18 -18.09
N TYR A 205 -2.59 7.48 -19.08
CA TYR A 205 -1.13 7.59 -18.87
C TYR A 205 -0.78 8.66 -17.84
N THR A 206 -1.44 9.83 -17.94
CA THR A 206 -1.24 10.95 -17.01
C THR A 206 -1.63 10.57 -15.57
N VAL A 207 -2.79 9.95 -15.40
CA VAL A 207 -3.29 9.46 -14.11
C VAL A 207 -2.37 8.38 -13.55
N ALA A 208 -2.05 7.38 -14.37
CA ALA A 208 -1.19 6.26 -13.98
C ALA A 208 0.19 6.71 -13.51
N LYS A 209 0.82 7.67 -14.22
CA LYS A 209 2.12 8.23 -13.83
C LYS A 209 2.08 8.89 -12.45
N GLN A 210 1.05 9.68 -12.18
CA GLN A 210 0.88 10.35 -10.88
C GLN A 210 0.67 9.34 -9.74
N VAL A 211 -0.15 8.29 -9.97
CA VAL A 211 -0.30 7.22 -8.99
C VAL A 211 1.02 6.51 -8.75
N ALA A 212 1.76 6.16 -9.81
CA ALA A 212 3.07 5.52 -9.70
C ALA A 212 4.07 6.39 -8.90
N ALA A 213 4.07 7.71 -9.11
CA ALA A 213 4.91 8.65 -8.37
C ALA A 213 4.55 8.69 -6.87
N GLY A 214 3.26 8.73 -6.54
CA GLY A 214 2.80 8.67 -5.15
C GLY A 214 3.16 7.36 -4.45
N LEU A 215 3.02 6.22 -5.13
CA LEU A 215 3.38 4.89 -4.60
C LEU A 215 4.90 4.74 -4.45
N ASP A 216 5.68 5.24 -5.41
CA ASP A 216 7.15 5.26 -5.31
C ASP A 216 7.62 6.08 -4.12
N TYR A 217 7.01 7.25 -3.89
CA TYR A 217 7.30 8.07 -2.72
C TYR A 217 7.02 7.34 -1.40
N LEU A 218 5.86 6.68 -1.27
CA LEU A 218 5.55 5.89 -0.07
C LEU A 218 6.57 4.78 0.15
N HIS A 219 6.94 4.07 -0.91
CA HIS A 219 7.87 2.95 -0.80
C HIS A 219 9.32 3.39 -0.64
N SER A 220 9.82 4.23 -1.56
CA SER A 220 11.25 4.56 -1.63
C SER A 220 11.69 5.46 -0.48
N TYR A 221 10.84 6.42 -0.08
CA TYR A 221 11.16 7.38 0.97
C TYR A 221 10.74 6.93 2.37
N HIS A 222 9.54 6.36 2.51
CA HIS A 222 8.97 5.98 3.81
C HIS A 222 9.06 4.49 4.13
N ARG A 223 9.42 3.64 3.16
CA ARG A 223 9.42 2.17 3.28
C ARG A 223 8.04 1.59 3.66
N ILE A 224 7.00 2.19 3.12
CA ILE A 224 5.60 1.86 3.40
C ILE A 224 4.98 1.27 2.13
N LEU A 225 4.23 0.19 2.28
CA LEU A 225 3.38 -0.37 1.23
C LEU A 225 1.97 0.23 1.38
N HIS A 226 1.34 0.55 0.25
CA HIS A 226 -0.05 1.01 0.26
C HIS A 226 -1.00 -0.10 0.68
N GLY A 227 -0.84 -1.26 0.07
CA GLY A 227 -1.55 -2.50 0.41
C GLY A 227 -2.96 -2.64 -0.16
N ASP A 228 -3.56 -1.56 -0.70
CA ASP A 228 -4.90 -1.58 -1.33
C ASP A 228 -4.96 -0.59 -2.51
N VAL A 229 -4.07 -0.79 -3.48
CA VAL A 229 -4.02 0.04 -4.70
C VAL A 229 -5.20 -0.30 -5.61
N ALA A 230 -6.14 0.63 -5.75
CA ALA A 230 -7.36 0.49 -6.55
C ALA A 230 -7.97 1.87 -6.85
N ALA A 231 -8.78 1.99 -7.89
CA ALA A 231 -9.43 3.25 -8.26
C ALA A 231 -10.29 3.84 -7.12
N ARG A 232 -10.90 3.00 -6.30
CA ARG A 232 -11.68 3.43 -5.11
C ARG A 232 -10.85 4.16 -4.06
N ASN A 233 -9.53 3.98 -4.06
CA ASN A 233 -8.59 4.58 -3.11
C ASN A 233 -7.77 5.73 -3.72
N MET A 234 -8.10 6.17 -4.93
CA MET A 234 -7.48 7.32 -5.58
C MET A 234 -8.47 8.48 -5.63
N LEU A 235 -7.95 9.69 -5.49
CA LEU A 235 -8.72 10.92 -5.65
C LEU A 235 -8.28 11.60 -6.94
N ILE A 236 -9.26 12.05 -7.73
CA ILE A 236 -9.03 12.80 -8.96
C ILE A 236 -9.53 14.23 -8.78
N GLY A 237 -8.79 15.18 -9.30
CA GLY A 237 -9.10 16.60 -9.28
C GLY A 237 -9.13 17.19 -10.69
N SER A 238 -9.24 18.52 -10.75
CA SER A 238 -9.22 19.28 -12.01
C SER A 238 -7.94 18.99 -12.81
N GLY A 239 -8.06 18.97 -14.14
CA GLY A 239 -6.94 18.67 -15.04
C GLY A 239 -6.34 17.29 -14.88
N PHE A 240 -7.12 16.33 -14.38
CA PHE A 240 -6.71 14.95 -14.07
C PHE A 240 -5.56 14.89 -13.06
N SER A 241 -5.47 15.85 -12.12
CA SER A 241 -4.57 15.74 -10.98
C SER A 241 -4.99 14.57 -10.10
N VAL A 242 -4.03 13.76 -9.61
CA VAL A 242 -4.34 12.55 -8.84
C VAL A 242 -3.59 12.53 -7.53
N LYS A 243 -4.29 12.07 -6.49
CA LYS A 243 -3.72 11.84 -5.16
C LYS A 243 -4.04 10.44 -4.67
N VAL A 244 -3.02 9.76 -4.21
CA VAL A 244 -3.13 8.47 -3.53
C VAL A 244 -3.74 8.70 -2.15
N SER A 245 -4.80 7.97 -1.85
CA SER A 245 -5.55 8.00 -0.59
C SER A 245 -5.87 6.57 -0.13
N GLY A 246 -6.76 6.38 0.83
CA GLY A 246 -7.07 5.01 1.31
C GLY A 246 -5.95 4.36 2.13
N LEU A 247 -5.14 5.16 2.82
CA LEU A 247 -3.88 4.78 3.47
C LEU A 247 -4.05 4.02 4.80
N ASN A 248 -5.22 3.45 5.08
CA ASN A 248 -5.49 2.77 6.35
C ASN A 248 -4.60 1.53 6.55
N LEU A 249 -4.36 0.74 5.47
CA LEU A 249 -3.49 -0.43 5.54
C LEU A 249 -2.02 -0.03 5.64
N ALA A 250 -1.61 1.01 4.92
CA ALA A 250 -0.28 1.59 5.01
C ALA A 250 0.04 2.04 6.44
N PHE A 251 -0.90 2.71 7.10
CA PHE A 251 -0.79 3.11 8.50
C PHE A 251 -0.66 1.92 9.45
N LYS A 252 -1.54 0.92 9.33
CA LYS A 252 -1.51 -0.28 10.18
C LYS A 252 -0.24 -1.09 10.01
N SER A 253 0.25 -1.29 8.78
CA SER A 253 1.47 -2.05 8.52
C SER A 253 2.71 -1.39 9.13
N ARG A 254 2.69 -0.07 9.37
CA ARG A 254 3.75 0.65 10.06
C ARG A 254 3.74 0.41 11.57
N GLN A 255 2.56 0.24 12.17
CA GLN A 255 2.42 -0.02 13.61
C GLN A 255 2.82 -1.43 14.00
N THR A 256 2.45 -2.41 13.17
CA THR A 256 2.74 -3.82 13.41
C THR A 256 3.93 -4.24 12.55
N LYS A 257 5.06 -4.57 13.19
CA LYS A 257 6.22 -5.17 12.52
C LYS A 257 5.94 -6.59 11.99
N THR A 258 4.81 -7.17 12.36
CA THR A 258 4.28 -8.44 11.88
C THR A 258 3.12 -8.12 10.93
N ALA A 259 3.22 -8.65 9.70
CA ALA A 259 2.10 -8.60 8.75
C ALA A 259 0.92 -9.38 9.34
N ASP A 260 0.05 -8.68 10.09
CA ASP A 260 -1.09 -9.31 10.74
C ASP A 260 -2.01 -9.93 9.69
N LYS A 261 -2.30 -11.21 9.90
CA LYS A 261 -3.20 -12.00 9.05
C LYS A 261 -4.59 -11.36 8.91
N GLU A 262 -5.02 -10.59 9.92
CA GLU A 262 -6.29 -9.86 9.93
C GLU A 262 -6.30 -8.64 9.01
N LEU A 263 -5.16 -7.95 8.82
CA LEU A 263 -5.08 -6.81 7.90
C LEU A 263 -5.28 -7.24 6.44
N GLN A 264 -4.87 -8.43 6.10
CA GLN A 264 -4.96 -8.96 4.73
C GLN A 264 -6.37 -9.46 4.38
N ALA A 265 -7.18 -9.81 5.39
CA ALA A 265 -8.52 -10.37 5.19
C ALA A 265 -9.55 -9.35 4.61
N ASN A 266 -9.31 -8.05 4.78
CA ASN A 266 -10.26 -7.00 4.41
C ASN A 266 -9.99 -6.35 3.03
N VAL A 267 -8.95 -6.77 2.31
CA VAL A 267 -8.69 -6.29 0.95
C VAL A 267 -9.39 -7.19 -0.05
N PRO A 268 -10.20 -6.63 -0.97
CA PRO A 268 -10.84 -7.42 -2.02
C PRO A 268 -9.82 -8.23 -2.81
N VAL A 269 -10.03 -9.54 -2.88
CA VAL A 269 -9.07 -10.51 -3.41
C VAL A 269 -8.65 -10.22 -4.85
N LYS A 270 -9.54 -9.64 -5.66
CA LYS A 270 -9.29 -9.33 -7.08
C LYS A 270 -8.21 -8.28 -7.34
N TRP A 271 -7.81 -7.51 -6.33
CA TRP A 271 -6.69 -6.55 -6.41
C TRP A 271 -5.41 -7.10 -5.79
N GLN A 272 -5.49 -8.22 -5.07
CA GLN A 272 -4.34 -8.78 -4.37
C GLN A 272 -3.39 -9.53 -5.31
N SER A 273 -2.10 -9.39 -5.04
CA SER A 273 -1.07 -10.18 -5.71
C SER A 273 -1.09 -11.64 -5.27
N PRO A 274 -0.60 -12.58 -6.11
CA PRO A 274 -0.56 -14.00 -5.77
C PRO A 274 0.16 -14.30 -4.45
N GLU A 275 1.30 -13.64 -4.20
CA GLU A 275 2.06 -13.81 -2.95
C GLU A 275 1.26 -13.35 -1.74
N ARG A 276 0.42 -12.30 -1.86
CA ARG A 276 -0.45 -11.87 -0.77
C ARG A 276 -1.58 -12.86 -0.52
N ILE A 277 -2.23 -13.39 -1.57
CA ILE A 277 -3.27 -14.42 -1.44
C ILE A 277 -2.69 -15.69 -0.80
N MET A 278 -1.46 -16.05 -1.14
CA MET A 278 -0.72 -17.19 -0.55
C MET A 278 -0.15 -16.89 0.85
N ARG A 279 -0.35 -15.68 1.39
CA ARG A 279 0.18 -15.25 2.69
C ARG A 279 1.71 -15.32 2.78
N LEU A 280 2.38 -15.11 1.67
CA LEU A 280 3.82 -14.96 1.59
C LEU A 280 4.24 -13.51 1.90
N PRO A 281 5.53 -13.24 2.16
CA PRO A 281 6.02 -11.89 2.37
C PRO A 281 5.67 -10.96 1.20
N VAL A 282 5.07 -9.81 1.51
CA VAL A 282 4.70 -8.77 0.54
C VAL A 282 5.83 -7.75 0.39
N THR A 283 5.95 -7.18 -0.81
CA THR A 283 6.94 -6.16 -1.16
C THR A 283 6.28 -5.05 -1.96
N ASP A 284 7.04 -4.03 -2.37
CA ASP A 284 6.59 -3.02 -3.32
C ASP A 284 6.04 -3.63 -4.61
N ARG A 285 6.56 -4.80 -5.02
CA ARG A 285 6.08 -5.53 -6.19
C ARG A 285 4.67 -6.08 -6.02
N SER A 286 4.21 -6.25 -4.78
CA SER A 286 2.82 -6.62 -4.49
C SER A 286 1.87 -5.46 -4.80
N ASP A 287 2.26 -4.23 -4.48
CA ASP A 287 1.52 -3.02 -4.87
C ASP A 287 1.61 -2.77 -6.39
N VAL A 288 2.71 -3.15 -7.04
CA VAL A 288 2.84 -3.10 -8.52
C VAL A 288 1.84 -4.03 -9.21
N TRP A 289 1.58 -5.22 -8.68
CA TRP A 289 0.48 -6.06 -9.18
C TRP A 289 -0.85 -5.33 -9.12
N SER A 290 -1.20 -4.81 -7.95
CA SER A 290 -2.45 -4.06 -7.75
C SER A 290 -2.51 -2.80 -8.62
N PHE A 291 -1.37 -2.17 -8.92
CA PHE A 291 -1.26 -1.08 -9.88
C PHE A 291 -1.60 -1.54 -11.32
N GLY A 292 -1.17 -2.73 -11.73
CA GLY A 292 -1.59 -3.33 -13.00
C GLY A 292 -3.12 -3.53 -13.09
N ILE A 293 -3.74 -3.92 -11.97
CA ILE A 293 -5.20 -4.01 -11.87
C ILE A 293 -5.86 -2.61 -11.93
N LEU A 294 -5.26 -1.60 -11.33
CA LEU A 294 -5.72 -0.20 -11.47
C LEU A 294 -5.65 0.28 -12.93
N LEU A 295 -4.63 -0.06 -13.69
CA LEU A 295 -4.57 0.26 -15.13
C LEU A 295 -5.74 -0.39 -15.90
N TYR A 296 -6.11 -1.60 -15.53
CA TYR A 296 -7.32 -2.25 -16.07
C TYR A 296 -8.59 -1.47 -15.70
N GLU A 297 -8.75 -1.04 -14.43
CA GLU A 297 -9.89 -0.21 -14.02
C GLU A 297 -9.97 1.09 -14.82
N LEU A 298 -8.84 1.77 -15.05
CA LEU A 298 -8.79 3.01 -15.83
C LEU A 298 -9.24 2.81 -17.27
N THR A 299 -8.74 1.77 -17.94
CA THR A 299 -9.03 1.49 -19.36
C THR A 299 -10.44 0.95 -19.58
N THR A 300 -11.03 0.31 -18.57
CA THR A 300 -12.40 -0.22 -18.62
C THR A 300 -13.45 0.74 -18.01
N LEU A 301 -13.04 1.97 -17.68
CA LEU A 301 -13.90 2.95 -17.00
C LEU A 301 -14.56 2.36 -15.74
N GLY A 302 -13.74 1.71 -14.90
CA GLY A 302 -14.14 1.21 -13.58
C GLY A 302 -14.90 -0.11 -13.60
N SER A 303 -14.68 -1.00 -14.57
CA SER A 303 -15.20 -2.37 -14.51
C SER A 303 -14.50 -3.20 -13.42
N PRO A 304 -15.19 -4.18 -12.81
CA PRO A 304 -14.54 -5.08 -11.85
C PRO A 304 -13.47 -5.91 -12.58
N PRO A 305 -12.28 -6.09 -11.99
CA PRO A 305 -11.24 -6.93 -12.58
C PRO A 305 -11.66 -8.40 -12.60
N TYR A 306 -11.06 -9.16 -13.52
CA TYR A 306 -11.38 -10.59 -13.73
C TYR A 306 -12.88 -10.82 -13.86
N PRO A 307 -13.53 -10.27 -14.92
CA PRO A 307 -15.00 -10.28 -15.06
C PRO A 307 -15.58 -11.69 -15.15
N ASP A 308 -14.77 -12.66 -15.62
CA ASP A 308 -15.13 -14.06 -15.80
C ASP A 308 -14.94 -14.92 -14.54
N LEU A 309 -14.40 -14.35 -13.45
CA LEU A 309 -14.16 -15.05 -12.18
C LEU A 309 -14.98 -14.45 -11.05
N GLU A 310 -15.64 -15.29 -10.27
CA GLU A 310 -16.21 -14.86 -9.00
C GLU A 310 -15.09 -14.62 -7.96
N PRO A 311 -15.29 -13.76 -6.93
CA PRO A 311 -14.26 -13.51 -5.92
C PRO A 311 -13.72 -14.76 -5.24
N SER A 312 -14.57 -15.78 -5.02
CA SER A 312 -14.19 -17.09 -4.45
C SER A 312 -13.31 -17.93 -5.37
N GLU A 313 -13.34 -17.68 -6.67
CA GLU A 313 -12.56 -18.38 -7.68
C GLU A 313 -11.18 -17.74 -7.91
N VAL A 314 -10.93 -16.58 -7.32
CA VAL A 314 -9.63 -15.89 -7.42
C VAL A 314 -8.64 -16.57 -6.49
N LEU A 315 -8.18 -17.74 -6.90
CA LEU A 315 -7.21 -18.57 -6.21
C LEU A 315 -5.86 -18.54 -6.95
N PRO A 316 -4.74 -18.80 -6.27
CA PRO A 316 -3.43 -18.74 -6.88
C PRO A 316 -3.30 -19.58 -8.16
N HIS A 317 -3.84 -20.81 -8.16
CA HIS A 317 -3.78 -21.69 -9.33
C HIS A 317 -4.61 -21.15 -10.51
N ASN A 318 -5.78 -20.54 -10.26
CA ASN A 318 -6.57 -19.91 -11.31
C ASN A 318 -5.85 -18.69 -11.88
N LEU A 319 -5.29 -17.83 -11.03
CA LEU A 319 -4.54 -16.65 -11.44
C LEU A 319 -3.28 -16.98 -12.24
N ALA A 320 -2.60 -18.09 -11.93
CA ALA A 320 -1.42 -18.52 -12.66
C ALA A 320 -1.70 -18.79 -14.15
N HIS A 321 -2.91 -19.24 -14.45
CA HIS A 321 -3.35 -19.56 -15.81
C HIS A 321 -4.23 -18.47 -16.44
N TYR A 322 -4.79 -17.57 -15.63
CA TYR A 322 -5.63 -16.48 -16.14
C TYR A 322 -4.81 -15.45 -16.88
N ARG A 323 -5.33 -15.00 -18.01
CA ARG A 323 -4.76 -13.88 -18.78
C ARG A 323 -5.81 -12.79 -18.88
N ILE A 324 -5.51 -11.62 -18.28
CA ILE A 324 -6.37 -10.44 -18.43
C ILE A 324 -6.54 -10.16 -19.92
N LYS A 325 -7.78 -10.17 -20.39
CA LYS A 325 -8.08 -9.81 -21.79
C LYS A 325 -7.76 -8.34 -22.01
N ARG A 326 -7.26 -8.00 -23.19
CA ARG A 326 -6.99 -6.61 -23.55
C ARG A 326 -8.32 -5.85 -23.63
N PRO A 327 -8.51 -4.77 -22.84
CA PRO A 327 -9.70 -3.92 -22.98
C PRO A 327 -9.72 -3.18 -24.32
N ASP A 328 -10.90 -2.89 -24.85
CA ASP A 328 -11.08 -2.19 -26.14
C ASP A 328 -10.43 -0.80 -26.14
N ASN A 329 -10.52 -0.08 -25.02
CA ASN A 329 -9.93 1.24 -24.82
C ASN A 329 -8.42 1.21 -24.46
N CYS A 330 -7.73 0.10 -24.67
CA CYS A 330 -6.36 -0.10 -24.22
C CYS A 330 -5.42 -0.31 -25.41
N GLY A 331 -4.50 0.62 -25.63
CA GLY A 331 -3.45 0.49 -26.62
C GLY A 331 -2.49 -0.67 -26.29
N ALA A 332 -1.75 -1.16 -27.30
CA ALA A 332 -0.84 -2.28 -27.10
C ALA A 332 0.24 -2.01 -26.04
N PRO A 333 0.92 -0.84 -26.01
CA PRO A 333 1.96 -0.56 -25.01
C PRO A 333 1.40 -0.54 -23.57
N LEU A 334 0.19 0.00 -23.39
CA LEU A 334 -0.46 0.03 -22.08
C LEU A 334 -0.87 -1.37 -21.62
N TYR A 335 -1.38 -2.18 -22.54
CA TYR A 335 -1.70 -3.58 -22.25
C TYR A 335 -0.46 -4.40 -21.89
N ASP A 336 0.67 -4.16 -22.58
CA ASP A 336 1.94 -4.78 -22.23
C ASP A 336 2.39 -4.39 -20.83
N LEU A 337 2.23 -3.12 -20.44
CA LEU A 337 2.52 -2.66 -19.08
C LEU A 337 1.62 -3.36 -18.04
N ILE A 338 0.31 -3.53 -18.32
CA ILE A 338 -0.59 -4.32 -17.45
C ILE A 338 -0.04 -5.73 -17.26
N LYS A 339 0.36 -6.40 -18.33
CA LYS A 339 0.95 -7.76 -18.26
C LYS A 339 2.24 -7.79 -17.45
N TYR A 340 3.13 -6.80 -17.62
CA TYR A 340 4.38 -6.72 -16.86
C TYR A 340 4.13 -6.48 -15.37
N CYS A 341 3.17 -5.61 -15.01
CA CYS A 341 2.78 -5.41 -13.62
C CYS A 341 2.20 -6.68 -13.00
N CYS A 342 1.49 -7.49 -13.79
CA CYS A 342 0.84 -8.74 -13.35
C CYS A 342 1.66 -10.01 -13.66
N MET A 343 3.00 -9.91 -13.74
CA MET A 343 3.87 -11.08 -13.83
C MET A 343 3.75 -11.91 -12.55
N TRP A 344 3.68 -13.26 -12.74
CA TRP A 344 3.51 -14.18 -11.61
C TRP A 344 4.66 -14.07 -10.62
N ASN A 345 5.89 -14.17 -11.09
CA ASN A 345 7.06 -13.96 -10.27
C ASN A 345 7.21 -12.46 -9.98
N PHE A 346 7.10 -12.06 -8.72
CA PHE A 346 7.17 -10.65 -8.31
C PHE A 346 8.49 -9.96 -8.69
N LYS A 347 9.59 -10.71 -8.84
CA LYS A 347 10.90 -10.16 -9.24
C LYS A 347 10.92 -9.67 -10.70
N ASP A 348 10.06 -10.22 -11.55
CA ASP A 348 9.97 -9.86 -12.97
C ASP A 348 9.07 -8.64 -13.20
N ARG A 349 8.32 -8.20 -12.18
CA ARG A 349 7.51 -6.98 -12.25
C ARG A 349 8.40 -5.73 -12.26
N PRO A 350 8.04 -4.67 -13.00
CA PRO A 350 8.84 -3.45 -13.07
C PRO A 350 8.88 -2.70 -11.73
N VAL A 351 9.90 -1.85 -11.55
CA VAL A 351 9.96 -0.84 -10.48
C VAL A 351 9.14 0.38 -10.88
N TYR A 352 8.64 1.19 -9.92
CA TYR A 352 7.86 2.40 -10.21
C TYR A 352 8.61 3.39 -11.10
N SER A 353 9.91 3.60 -10.89
CA SER A 353 10.73 4.44 -11.78
C SER A 353 10.79 3.92 -13.22
N GLY A 354 10.77 2.62 -13.43
CA GLY A 354 10.66 1.97 -14.74
C GLY A 354 9.28 2.18 -15.36
N ILE A 355 8.21 2.01 -14.56
CA ILE A 355 6.82 2.27 -14.98
C ILE A 355 6.67 3.72 -15.44
N MET A 356 7.13 4.69 -14.65
CA MET A 356 7.03 6.11 -15.01
C MET A 356 7.75 6.44 -16.32
N ARG A 357 8.96 5.89 -16.53
CA ARG A 357 9.69 6.06 -17.79
C ARG A 357 8.95 5.46 -19.00
N LEU A 358 8.34 4.28 -18.84
CA LEU A 358 7.53 3.68 -19.90
C LEU A 358 6.31 4.54 -20.22
N LEU A 359 5.60 5.01 -19.21
CA LEU A 359 4.45 5.90 -19.38
C LEU A 359 4.86 7.20 -20.09
N ASP A 360 5.99 7.82 -19.74
CA ASP A 360 6.50 9.02 -20.40
C ASP A 360 6.89 8.77 -21.86
N SER A 361 7.48 7.61 -22.14
CA SER A 361 7.92 7.28 -23.50
C SER A 361 6.76 7.12 -24.48
N TYR A 362 5.61 6.64 -23.99
CA TYR A 362 4.46 6.34 -24.85
C TYR A 362 3.36 7.40 -24.82
N ILE A 363 3.34 8.32 -23.86
CA ILE A 363 2.25 9.31 -23.72
C ILE A 363 2.03 10.15 -24.99
N HIS A 364 3.10 10.44 -25.72
CA HIS A 364 3.03 11.23 -26.96
C HIS A 364 2.47 10.44 -28.15
N LEU A 365 2.45 9.12 -28.05
CA LEU A 365 1.94 8.21 -29.08
C LEU A 365 0.50 7.78 -28.83
N THR A 366 -0.08 8.20 -27.70
CA THR A 366 -1.42 7.80 -27.29
C THR A 366 -2.51 8.55 -28.03
N ASP A 367 -3.63 7.88 -28.25
CA ASP A 367 -4.85 8.49 -28.80
C ASP A 367 -5.43 9.50 -27.79
N THR A 368 -5.98 10.58 -28.33
CA THR A 368 -6.74 11.60 -27.57
C THR A 368 -8.25 11.41 -27.66
N LYS A 369 -8.71 10.40 -28.38
CA LYS A 369 -10.11 10.03 -28.46
C LYS A 369 -10.64 9.67 -27.07
N ALA A 370 -11.84 10.17 -26.74
CA ALA A 370 -12.51 9.84 -25.48
C ALA A 370 -12.73 8.33 -25.37
N LEU A 371 -12.42 7.79 -24.18
CA LEU A 371 -12.76 6.41 -23.86
C LEU A 371 -14.29 6.29 -23.75
N CYS A 372 -14.82 5.21 -24.28
CA CYS A 372 -16.25 4.94 -24.28
C CYS A 372 -16.53 3.58 -23.63
N SER A 373 -17.69 3.47 -23.02
CA SER A 373 -18.26 2.19 -22.59
C SER A 373 -19.76 2.22 -22.89
N GLU A 374 -20.26 1.20 -23.55
CA GLU A 374 -21.66 1.11 -23.94
C GLU A 374 -22.60 0.70 -22.78
N GLN A 375 -22.03 0.20 -21.69
CA GLN A 375 -22.83 -0.33 -20.58
C GLN A 375 -22.71 0.54 -19.33
N PRO A 376 -23.83 1.00 -18.75
CA PRO A 376 -23.84 1.61 -17.43
C PRO A 376 -23.36 0.60 -16.37
N ILE A 377 -22.90 1.11 -15.23
CA ILE A 377 -22.54 0.27 -14.10
C ILE A 377 -23.75 0.05 -13.21
N ASP A 378 -24.08 -1.23 -12.99
CA ASP A 378 -24.90 -1.61 -11.84
C ASP A 378 -23.98 -1.72 -10.62
N ILE A 379 -24.17 -0.82 -9.64
CA ILE A 379 -23.34 -0.73 -8.45
C ILE A 379 -23.46 -1.99 -7.57
N CYS A 380 -24.66 -2.58 -7.51
CA CYS A 380 -24.87 -3.80 -6.72
C CYS A 380 -24.12 -4.98 -7.34
N GLU A 381 -24.23 -5.14 -8.65
CA GLU A 381 -23.50 -6.17 -9.39
C GLU A 381 -21.99 -5.94 -9.36
N TYR A 382 -21.54 -4.68 -9.47
CA TYR A 382 -20.13 -4.34 -9.30
C TYR A 382 -19.61 -4.77 -7.94
N LYS A 383 -20.31 -4.41 -6.85
CA LYS A 383 -19.90 -4.80 -5.48
C LYS A 383 -19.82 -6.32 -5.35
N ARG A 384 -20.83 -7.05 -5.83
CA ARG A 384 -20.83 -8.50 -5.82
C ARG A 384 -19.62 -9.09 -6.56
N LYS A 385 -19.43 -8.68 -7.82
CA LYS A 385 -18.30 -9.15 -8.65
C LYS A 385 -16.94 -8.72 -8.13
N ALA A 386 -16.84 -7.58 -7.49
CA ALA A 386 -15.61 -7.05 -6.90
C ALA A 386 -15.28 -7.70 -5.55
N GLY A 387 -16.23 -8.38 -4.90
CA GLY A 387 -16.07 -8.88 -3.54
C GLY A 387 -16.03 -7.74 -2.51
N LEU A 388 -16.80 -6.68 -2.76
CA LEU A 388 -17.00 -5.51 -1.90
C LEU A 388 -18.36 -5.68 -1.23
N SER A 389 -18.45 -6.47 -0.16
CA SER A 389 -19.67 -6.63 0.65
C SER A 389 -19.82 -5.52 1.68
#